data_bd1dad95225b4da7bbc0dfbac8e18bcd
#
_entry.id   bd1dad95225b4da7bbc0dfbac8e18bcd
#
_cell.length_a   1.000
_cell.length_b   1.000
_cell.length_c   1.000
_cell.angle_alpha   90.00
_cell.angle_beta   90.00
_cell.angle_gamma   90.00
#
_symmetry.space_group_name_H-M   'P 1'
#
loop_
_entity.id
_entity.type
_entity.pdbx_description
1 polymer ?
#
loop_
_entity_poly.entity_id
_entity_poly.type
_entity_poly.pdbx_seq_one_letter_code
_entity_poly.pdbx_strand_id
1 'polypeptide(L)'
;MKKSIKIISALIVLFVAASVLGFTYFTKVFAVDNPRWAKFYEEEEGMDDGIYLGSSAAYDFWMPTKAYEKEGFCIYNLGTTVQPLCIEKYLIEEALSHQTNIKVIIIELRNLVRVEKDDMEEYIRLATDNMTLRTKRIEASDTALAYDKSIGADINYNKWGYYYPALRAVHFSNYNITLEDLLMDPGVAIFKGYNRIKEDGVTELEPPEIYEGTEPLSKEQETMLLDLLEYCKGLDQKVIFVSAPFNPVDKERDKLGEMNTACRLCEEAGFTTLNFNLEPLRSRLNMNWMTDYFDRGHANIYGAQRFTDCLTDILSEEMSLPDHRNNPAYESWNVETNRLNQFIEDIEKKQE
;
A
#
# COMPACT_ATOMS: atom_id res chain seq x y z
N MET A 1 -31.35 -42.06 -27.82
CA MET A 1 -31.51 -41.35 -26.53
C MET A 1 -30.26 -41.33 -25.66
N LYS A 2 -29.69 -42.47 -25.18
CA LYS A 2 -28.50 -42.49 -24.31
C LYS A 2 -27.22 -41.83 -24.94
N LYS A 3 -27.01 -41.99 -26.25
CA LYS A 3 -25.85 -41.38 -26.98
C LYS A 3 -25.99 -39.89 -27.11
N SER A 4 -27.20 -39.40 -27.38
CA SER A 4 -27.49 -37.93 -27.48
C SER A 4 -27.33 -37.24 -26.12
N ILE A 5 -27.72 -37.89 -25.01
CA ILE A 5 -27.53 -37.36 -23.66
C ILE A 5 -26.05 -37.22 -23.32
N LYS A 6 -25.23 -38.22 -23.67
CA LYS A 6 -23.77 -38.15 -23.44
C LYS A 6 -23.12 -37.03 -24.22
N ILE A 7 -23.52 -36.79 -25.47
CA ILE A 7 -23.01 -35.69 -26.30
C ILE A 7 -23.39 -34.33 -25.69
N ILE A 8 -24.66 -34.16 -25.31
CA ILE A 8 -25.16 -32.93 -24.70
C ILE A 8 -24.39 -32.66 -23.38
N SER A 9 -24.24 -33.68 -22.53
CA SER A 9 -23.46 -33.53 -21.29
C SER A 9 -22.01 -33.12 -21.54
N ALA A 10 -21.36 -33.71 -22.54
CA ALA A 10 -20.00 -33.35 -22.91
C ALA A 10 -19.89 -31.90 -23.41
N LEU A 11 -20.86 -31.45 -24.22
CA LEU A 11 -20.92 -30.06 -24.71
C LEU A 11 -21.15 -29.08 -23.56
N ILE A 12 -21.99 -29.40 -22.59
CA ILE A 12 -22.22 -28.56 -21.40
C ILE A 12 -20.92 -28.45 -20.58
N VAL A 13 -20.24 -29.57 -20.35
CA VAL A 13 -18.96 -29.58 -19.60
C VAL A 13 -17.91 -28.72 -20.34
N LEU A 14 -17.79 -28.89 -21.65
CA LEU A 14 -16.88 -28.08 -22.48
C LEU A 14 -17.23 -26.59 -22.43
N PHE A 15 -18.50 -26.25 -22.52
CA PHE A 15 -18.97 -24.86 -22.43
C PHE A 15 -18.67 -24.26 -21.06
N VAL A 16 -18.94 -24.99 -19.98
CA VAL A 16 -18.65 -24.53 -18.61
C VAL A 16 -17.13 -24.35 -18.43
N ALA A 17 -16.32 -25.32 -18.86
CA ALA A 17 -14.88 -25.22 -18.79
C ALA A 17 -14.34 -24.02 -19.57
N ALA A 18 -14.80 -23.81 -20.81
CA ALA A 18 -14.42 -22.67 -21.63
C ALA A 18 -14.86 -21.33 -21.00
N SER A 19 -16.07 -21.30 -20.40
CA SER A 19 -16.56 -20.11 -19.69
C SER A 19 -15.72 -19.79 -18.46
N VAL A 20 -15.34 -20.78 -17.66
CA VAL A 20 -14.49 -20.62 -16.49
C VAL A 20 -13.11 -20.14 -16.90
N LEU A 21 -12.49 -20.78 -17.90
CA LEU A 21 -11.19 -20.36 -18.43
C LEU A 21 -11.23 -18.94 -19.00
N GLY A 22 -12.25 -18.62 -19.78
CA GLY A 22 -12.44 -17.28 -20.33
C GLY A 22 -12.63 -16.24 -19.24
N PHE A 23 -13.45 -16.52 -18.23
CA PHE A 23 -13.67 -15.60 -17.12
C PHE A 23 -12.38 -15.37 -16.31
N THR A 24 -11.62 -16.43 -16.01
CA THR A 24 -10.33 -16.34 -15.31
C THR A 24 -9.33 -15.52 -16.11
N TYR A 25 -9.24 -15.79 -17.43
CA TYR A 25 -8.37 -15.04 -18.34
C TYR A 25 -8.72 -13.54 -18.35
N PHE A 26 -10.00 -13.21 -18.58
CA PHE A 26 -10.43 -11.81 -18.60
C PHE A 26 -10.30 -11.12 -17.24
N THR A 27 -10.46 -11.85 -16.14
CA THR A 27 -10.19 -11.30 -14.81
C THR A 27 -8.73 -10.85 -14.69
N LYS A 28 -7.78 -11.69 -15.12
CA LYS A 28 -6.36 -11.36 -15.11
C LYS A 28 -6.02 -10.20 -16.04
N VAL A 29 -6.60 -10.15 -17.23
CA VAL A 29 -6.33 -9.13 -18.25
C VAL A 29 -6.87 -7.74 -17.86
N PHE A 30 -8.02 -7.70 -17.19
CA PHE A 30 -8.70 -6.43 -16.85
C PHE A 30 -8.54 -5.99 -15.40
N ALA A 31 -7.91 -6.80 -14.54
CA ALA A 31 -7.47 -6.34 -13.23
C ALA A 31 -6.36 -5.28 -13.40
N VAL A 32 -6.38 -4.28 -12.55
CA VAL A 32 -5.24 -3.38 -12.42
C VAL A 32 -4.14 -4.14 -11.69
N ASP A 33 -3.00 -4.29 -12.35
CA ASP A 33 -1.88 -5.04 -11.78
C ASP A 33 -1.24 -4.25 -10.62
N ASN A 34 -1.09 -4.93 -9.49
CA ASN A 34 -0.36 -4.42 -8.35
C ASN A 34 0.75 -5.40 -7.98
N PRO A 35 1.96 -5.17 -8.49
CA PRO A 35 3.06 -6.09 -8.28
C PRO A 35 3.45 -6.27 -6.80
N ARG A 36 3.14 -5.31 -5.90
CA ARG A 36 3.39 -5.47 -4.46
C ARG A 36 2.55 -6.60 -3.88
N TRP A 37 1.24 -6.56 -4.12
CA TRP A 37 0.33 -7.61 -3.68
C TRP A 37 0.62 -8.93 -4.38
N ALA A 38 0.92 -8.91 -5.71
CA ALA A 38 1.26 -10.11 -6.44
C ALA A 38 2.49 -10.82 -5.85
N LYS A 39 3.54 -10.07 -5.51
CA LYS A 39 4.76 -10.62 -4.88
C LYS A 39 4.56 -10.99 -3.42
N PHE A 40 3.71 -10.30 -2.69
CA PHE A 40 3.34 -10.69 -1.33
C PHE A 40 2.66 -12.06 -1.27
N TYR A 41 1.81 -12.39 -2.24
CA TYR A 41 1.18 -13.72 -2.34
C TYR A 41 2.16 -14.83 -2.71
N GLU A 42 3.35 -14.50 -3.23
CA GLU A 42 4.43 -15.46 -3.50
C GLU A 42 5.30 -15.73 -2.26
N GLU A 43 5.20 -14.91 -1.20
CA GLU A 43 5.91 -15.17 0.06
C GLU A 43 5.37 -16.45 0.71
N GLU A 44 6.28 -17.23 1.31
CA GLU A 44 5.88 -18.39 2.10
C GLU A 44 5.11 -17.95 3.35
N GLU A 45 4.11 -18.72 3.73
CA GLU A 45 3.30 -18.44 4.92
C GLU A 45 4.17 -18.36 6.19
N GLY A 46 3.98 -17.28 6.96
CA GLY A 46 4.66 -17.06 8.22
C GLY A 46 6.04 -16.39 8.10
N MET A 47 6.42 -15.92 6.91
CA MET A 47 7.70 -15.24 6.70
C MET A 47 7.69 -13.76 7.10
N ASP A 48 6.53 -13.13 7.16
CA ASP A 48 6.43 -11.72 7.50
C ASP A 48 6.07 -11.52 8.98
N ASP A 49 6.85 -10.69 9.70
CA ASP A 49 6.57 -10.26 11.08
C ASP A 49 5.58 -9.10 11.11
N GLY A 50 5.46 -8.38 10.02
CA GLY A 50 4.59 -7.23 9.93
C GLY A 50 4.27 -6.78 8.51
N ILE A 51 3.33 -5.86 8.42
CA ILE A 51 2.94 -5.20 7.17
C ILE A 51 2.90 -3.70 7.36
N TYR A 52 3.23 -2.96 6.29
CA TYR A 52 3.10 -1.51 6.21
C TYR A 52 2.10 -1.17 5.11
N LEU A 53 0.99 -0.59 5.48
CA LEU A 53 -0.12 -0.19 4.62
C LEU A 53 -0.18 1.34 4.49
N GLY A 54 -0.79 1.82 3.43
CA GLY A 54 -1.02 3.23 3.19
C GLY A 54 -0.85 3.63 1.74
N SER A 55 -0.74 4.94 1.51
CA SER A 55 -0.59 5.51 0.18
C SER A 55 0.87 5.47 -0.33
N SER A 56 1.18 6.30 -1.32
CA SER A 56 2.56 6.44 -1.81
C SER A 56 3.55 6.83 -0.71
N ALA A 57 3.10 7.48 0.35
CA ALA A 57 3.94 7.76 1.50
C ALA A 57 4.40 6.49 2.25
N ALA A 58 3.68 5.38 2.16
CA ALA A 58 4.17 4.12 2.69
C ALA A 58 5.30 3.55 1.81
N TYR A 59 5.06 3.40 0.50
CA TYR A 59 6.01 2.70 -0.36
C TYR A 59 7.18 3.53 -0.89
N ASP A 60 7.13 4.86 -0.78
CA ASP A 60 8.26 5.73 -1.14
C ASP A 60 9.17 6.04 0.07
N PHE A 61 8.72 5.79 1.31
CA PHE A 61 9.52 6.05 2.51
C PHE A 61 10.08 4.78 3.16
N TRP A 62 9.33 3.68 3.19
CA TRP A 62 9.74 2.46 3.87
C TRP A 62 10.44 1.48 2.93
N MET A 63 11.67 1.12 3.25
CA MET A 63 12.51 0.14 2.56
C MET A 63 12.60 -1.15 3.38
N PRO A 64 11.71 -2.14 3.16
CA PRO A 64 11.66 -3.36 3.98
C PRO A 64 13.01 -4.08 4.10
N THR A 65 13.73 -4.21 3.00
CA THR A 65 15.01 -4.94 2.96
C THR A 65 16.14 -4.21 3.69
N LYS A 66 16.08 -2.87 3.83
CA LYS A 66 17.02 -2.11 4.66
C LYS A 66 16.74 -2.29 6.14
N ALA A 67 15.48 -2.36 6.55
CA ALA A 67 15.11 -2.71 7.92
C ALA A 67 15.53 -4.14 8.27
N TYR A 68 15.33 -5.09 7.35
CA TYR A 68 15.81 -6.45 7.48
C TYR A 68 17.34 -6.52 7.60
N GLU A 69 18.09 -5.79 6.76
CA GLU A 69 19.55 -5.72 6.83
C GLU A 69 20.03 -5.22 8.20
N LYS A 70 19.36 -4.22 8.75
CA LYS A 70 19.71 -3.59 10.03
C LYS A 70 19.35 -4.44 11.24
N GLU A 71 18.12 -4.89 11.37
CA GLU A 71 17.58 -5.53 12.56
C GLU A 71 17.07 -6.97 12.35
N GLY A 72 16.94 -7.41 11.10
CA GLY A 72 16.57 -8.79 10.75
C GLY A 72 15.09 -9.10 10.74
N PHE A 73 14.21 -8.16 11.07
CA PHE A 73 12.77 -8.39 11.01
C PHE A 73 12.18 -8.11 9.62
N CYS A 74 11.10 -8.80 9.31
CA CYS A 74 10.46 -8.80 8.00
C CYS A 74 9.14 -8.03 8.04
N ILE A 75 9.12 -6.75 7.66
CA ILE A 75 7.90 -5.93 7.55
C ILE A 75 7.67 -5.58 6.08
N TYR A 76 6.73 -6.27 5.44
CA TYR A 76 6.43 -6.12 4.02
C TYR A 76 5.66 -4.83 3.75
N ASN A 77 5.95 -4.14 2.62
CA ASN A 77 5.26 -2.91 2.24
C ASN A 77 4.13 -3.20 1.24
N LEU A 78 2.89 -2.96 1.64
CA LEU A 78 1.68 -3.20 0.86
C LEU A 78 0.97 -1.91 0.43
N GLY A 79 1.63 -0.76 0.59
CA GLY A 79 1.07 0.52 0.18
C GLY A 79 0.76 0.59 -1.32
N THR A 80 -0.29 1.31 -1.70
CA THR A 80 -0.66 1.56 -3.09
C THR A 80 -0.82 3.05 -3.37
N THR A 81 -0.78 3.46 -4.64
CA THR A 81 -0.97 4.87 -5.00
C THR A 81 -2.34 5.36 -4.52
N VAL A 82 -2.36 6.46 -3.76
CA VAL A 82 -3.58 7.08 -3.22
C VAL A 82 -4.52 6.05 -2.58
N GLN A 83 -3.96 5.08 -1.85
CA GLN A 83 -4.74 4.01 -1.21
C GLN A 83 -5.85 4.59 -0.32
N PRO A 84 -7.13 4.28 -0.58
CA PRO A 84 -8.23 4.82 0.22
C PRO A 84 -8.19 4.28 1.66
N LEU A 85 -8.06 5.16 2.66
CA LEU A 85 -7.96 4.73 4.07
C LEU A 85 -9.21 3.95 4.55
N CYS A 86 -10.39 4.22 3.97
CA CYS A 86 -11.64 3.53 4.32
C CYS A 86 -11.64 2.02 4.03
N ILE A 87 -10.70 1.53 3.22
CA ILE A 87 -10.59 0.10 2.89
C ILE A 87 -9.46 -0.62 3.63
N GLU A 88 -8.67 0.07 4.44
CA GLU A 88 -7.51 -0.51 5.14
C GLU A 88 -7.86 -1.77 5.94
N LYS A 89 -9.00 -1.80 6.62
CA LYS A 89 -9.44 -2.98 7.37
C LYS A 89 -9.56 -4.23 6.49
N TYR A 90 -9.99 -4.10 5.24
CA TYR A 90 -10.12 -5.24 4.32
C TYR A 90 -8.76 -5.68 3.78
N LEU A 91 -7.84 -4.74 3.58
CA LEU A 91 -6.47 -5.03 3.19
C LEU A 91 -5.70 -5.71 4.34
N ILE A 92 -5.94 -5.32 5.58
CA ILE A 92 -5.43 -6.01 6.77
C ILE A 92 -5.95 -7.44 6.82
N GLU A 93 -7.27 -7.65 6.67
CA GLU A 93 -7.86 -8.99 6.66
C GLU A 93 -7.31 -9.86 5.52
N GLU A 94 -7.10 -9.28 4.33
CA GLU A 94 -6.47 -9.95 3.19
C GLU A 94 -5.05 -10.39 3.55
N ALA A 95 -4.21 -9.48 4.08
CA ALA A 95 -2.83 -9.79 4.43
C ALA A 95 -2.74 -10.84 5.54
N LEU A 96 -3.56 -10.72 6.59
CA LEU A 96 -3.61 -11.70 7.70
C LEU A 96 -4.11 -13.07 7.26
N SER A 97 -4.85 -13.16 6.16
CA SER A 97 -5.28 -14.45 5.59
C SER A 97 -4.14 -15.20 4.87
N HIS A 98 -3.08 -14.50 4.48
CA HIS A 98 -1.92 -15.05 3.78
C HIS A 98 -0.71 -15.23 4.69
N GLN A 99 -0.56 -14.36 5.70
CA GLN A 99 0.57 -14.38 6.62
C GLN A 99 0.10 -14.51 8.07
N THR A 100 0.41 -15.64 8.70
CA THR A 100 -0.10 -15.99 10.04
C THR A 100 0.77 -15.48 11.19
N ASN A 101 2.00 -15.02 10.91
CA ASN A 101 2.96 -14.57 11.93
C ASN A 101 2.99 -13.05 12.12
N ILE A 102 2.09 -12.30 11.50
CA ILE A 102 2.05 -10.84 11.62
C ILE A 102 1.89 -10.43 13.09
N LYS A 103 2.84 -9.66 13.60
CA LYS A 103 2.87 -9.12 14.97
C LYS A 103 2.64 -7.62 15.00
N VAL A 104 2.99 -6.93 13.91
CA VAL A 104 2.83 -5.49 13.79
C VAL A 104 2.17 -5.10 12.48
N ILE A 105 1.27 -4.14 12.57
CA ILE A 105 0.61 -3.50 11.43
C ILE A 105 0.91 -2.02 11.51
N ILE A 106 1.56 -1.47 10.49
CA ILE A 106 1.87 -0.06 10.39
C ILE A 106 0.93 0.55 9.35
N ILE A 107 0.25 1.64 9.71
CA ILE A 107 -0.71 2.33 8.85
C ILE A 107 -0.28 3.77 8.65
N GLU A 108 -0.01 4.15 7.41
CA GLU A 108 0.35 5.52 7.04
C GLU A 108 -0.91 6.35 6.79
N LEU A 109 -1.00 7.52 7.43
CA LEU A 109 -2.22 8.32 7.52
C LEU A 109 -2.37 9.41 6.46
N ARG A 110 -1.35 9.71 5.65
CA ARG A 110 -1.36 10.89 4.75
C ARG A 110 -2.61 10.97 3.89
N ASN A 111 -3.09 9.83 3.39
CA ASN A 111 -4.26 9.83 2.51
C ASN A 111 -5.59 10.18 3.21
N LEU A 112 -5.60 10.27 4.54
CA LEU A 112 -6.75 10.78 5.28
C LEU A 112 -7.00 12.26 4.98
N VAL A 113 -5.93 13.07 4.93
CA VAL A 113 -6.03 14.53 4.75
C VAL A 113 -5.91 14.96 3.29
N ARG A 114 -5.49 14.05 2.41
CA ARG A 114 -5.41 14.28 0.98
C ARG A 114 -6.62 13.68 0.29
N VAL A 115 -7.64 14.50 0.07
CA VAL A 115 -8.86 14.07 -0.60
C VAL A 115 -8.69 14.28 -2.11
N GLU A 116 -8.27 13.23 -2.81
CA GLU A 116 -8.34 13.18 -4.27
C GLU A 116 -9.80 12.98 -4.70
N LYS A 117 -10.19 13.57 -5.82
CA LYS A 117 -11.52 13.40 -6.42
C LYS A 117 -11.46 12.88 -7.86
N ASP A 118 -10.30 13.01 -8.47
CA ASP A 118 -10.03 12.53 -9.82
C ASP A 118 -9.35 11.16 -9.76
N ASP A 119 -9.54 10.34 -10.78
CA ASP A 119 -8.93 9.01 -10.95
C ASP A 119 -9.22 7.99 -9.82
N MET A 120 -10.24 8.24 -9.00
CA MET A 120 -10.59 7.38 -7.87
C MET A 120 -10.88 5.93 -8.27
N GLU A 121 -11.42 5.70 -9.46
CA GLU A 121 -11.66 4.35 -9.98
C GLU A 121 -10.35 3.56 -10.06
N GLU A 122 -9.26 4.16 -10.57
CA GLU A 122 -7.97 3.52 -10.69
C GLU A 122 -7.38 3.20 -9.32
N TYR A 123 -7.44 4.12 -8.37
CA TYR A 123 -6.91 3.94 -7.02
C TYR A 123 -7.65 2.85 -6.22
N ILE A 124 -8.98 2.80 -6.33
CA ILE A 124 -9.77 1.72 -5.72
C ILE A 124 -9.33 0.38 -6.32
N ARG A 125 -9.22 0.29 -7.64
CA ARG A 125 -8.86 -0.95 -8.35
C ARG A 125 -7.44 -1.39 -8.05
N LEU A 126 -6.49 -0.46 -8.02
CA LEU A 126 -5.10 -0.74 -7.67
C LEU A 126 -5.00 -1.41 -6.30
N ALA A 127 -5.84 -1.01 -5.35
CA ALA A 127 -5.89 -1.60 -4.02
C ALA A 127 -6.72 -2.89 -3.95
N THR A 128 -7.78 -3.05 -4.75
CA THR A 128 -8.75 -4.13 -4.55
C THR A 128 -8.76 -5.24 -5.61
N ASP A 129 -8.35 -4.96 -6.86
CA ASP A 129 -8.45 -5.96 -7.95
C ASP A 129 -7.59 -7.21 -7.70
N ASN A 130 -6.50 -7.08 -6.93
CA ASN A 130 -5.61 -8.18 -6.57
C ASN A 130 -6.04 -8.97 -5.33
N MET A 131 -7.05 -8.51 -4.58
CA MET A 131 -7.54 -9.24 -3.40
C MET A 131 -8.07 -10.63 -3.77
N THR A 132 -7.63 -11.64 -3.03
CA THR A 132 -8.03 -13.05 -3.21
C THR A 132 -9.29 -13.40 -2.45
N LEU A 133 -9.54 -12.72 -1.30
CA LEU A 133 -10.76 -12.85 -0.52
C LEU A 133 -11.91 -12.12 -1.22
N ARG A 134 -12.64 -12.83 -2.10
CA ARG A 134 -13.68 -12.25 -2.95
C ARG A 134 -14.75 -11.45 -2.18
N THR A 135 -15.22 -11.93 -1.04
CA THR A 135 -16.21 -11.22 -0.23
C THR A 135 -15.66 -9.92 0.31
N LYS A 136 -14.41 -9.92 0.76
CA LYS A 136 -13.71 -8.73 1.26
C LYS A 136 -13.44 -7.71 0.17
N ARG A 137 -13.09 -8.16 -1.04
CA ARG A 137 -12.97 -7.27 -2.20
C ARG A 137 -14.29 -6.56 -2.53
N ILE A 138 -15.42 -7.27 -2.48
CA ILE A 138 -16.74 -6.68 -2.70
C ILE A 138 -17.06 -5.65 -1.62
N GLU A 139 -16.85 -5.99 -0.34
CA GLU A 139 -17.06 -5.09 0.80
C GLU A 139 -16.15 -3.86 0.73
N ALA A 140 -14.87 -4.03 0.40
CA ALA A 140 -13.91 -2.95 0.20
C ALA A 140 -14.34 -2.00 -0.94
N SER A 141 -14.72 -2.58 -2.09
CA SER A 141 -15.20 -1.80 -3.24
C SER A 141 -16.46 -1.00 -2.89
N ASP A 142 -17.44 -1.62 -2.22
CA ASP A 142 -18.67 -0.94 -1.80
C ASP A 142 -18.38 0.19 -0.80
N THR A 143 -17.45 -0.02 0.13
CA THR A 143 -17.03 0.98 1.11
C THR A 143 -16.36 2.17 0.43
N ALA A 144 -15.41 1.93 -0.47
CA ALA A 144 -14.72 2.99 -1.21
C ALA A 144 -15.69 3.78 -2.09
N LEU A 145 -16.56 3.10 -2.85
CA LEU A 145 -17.57 3.75 -3.68
C LEU A 145 -18.58 4.59 -2.87
N ALA A 146 -18.94 4.14 -1.66
CA ALA A 146 -19.80 4.91 -0.77
C ALA A 146 -19.11 6.16 -0.23
N TYR A 147 -17.83 6.04 0.13
CA TYR A 147 -17.01 7.16 0.57
C TYR A 147 -16.86 8.20 -0.55
N ASP A 148 -16.43 7.78 -1.75
CA ASP A 148 -16.24 8.66 -2.91
C ASP A 148 -17.52 9.39 -3.29
N LYS A 149 -18.67 8.70 -3.21
CA LYS A 149 -19.95 9.34 -3.39
C LYS A 149 -20.24 10.41 -2.34
N SER A 150 -19.85 10.18 -1.08
CA SER A 150 -20.09 11.14 0.01
C SER A 150 -19.29 12.42 -0.15
N ILE A 151 -18.10 12.35 -0.73
CA ILE A 151 -17.23 13.51 -1.01
C ILE A 151 -17.48 14.16 -2.38
N GLY A 152 -18.39 13.59 -3.19
CA GLY A 152 -18.74 14.10 -4.51
C GLY A 152 -17.69 13.85 -5.58
N ALA A 153 -16.98 12.72 -5.51
CA ALA A 153 -16.07 12.27 -6.56
C ALA A 153 -16.83 11.87 -7.82
N ASP A 154 -16.27 12.18 -8.99
CA ASP A 154 -16.82 11.79 -10.29
C ASP A 154 -16.27 10.43 -10.69
N ILE A 155 -17.01 9.35 -10.38
CA ILE A 155 -16.61 7.98 -10.68
C ILE A 155 -17.73 7.20 -11.33
N ASN A 156 -17.34 6.17 -12.08
CA ASN A 156 -18.30 5.22 -12.64
C ASN A 156 -18.76 4.25 -11.54
N TYR A 157 -20.03 4.36 -11.14
CA TYR A 157 -20.64 3.51 -10.12
C TYR A 157 -21.09 2.12 -10.62
N ASN A 158 -20.59 1.63 -11.75
CA ASN A 158 -20.86 0.27 -12.17
C ASN A 158 -20.13 -0.75 -11.29
N LYS A 159 -20.75 -1.13 -10.19
CA LYS A 159 -20.20 -2.04 -9.17
C LYS A 159 -19.68 -3.36 -9.73
N TRP A 160 -20.29 -3.91 -10.77
CA TRP A 160 -19.90 -5.21 -11.32
C TRP A 160 -18.46 -5.24 -11.83
N GLY A 161 -17.96 -4.13 -12.38
CA GLY A 161 -16.58 -4.03 -12.83
C GLY A 161 -15.56 -4.00 -11.67
N TYR A 162 -15.94 -3.53 -10.47
CA TYR A 162 -15.12 -3.60 -9.27
C TYR A 162 -15.16 -4.99 -8.62
N TYR A 163 -16.34 -5.61 -8.57
CA TYR A 163 -16.50 -6.95 -8.00
C TYR A 163 -15.81 -8.02 -8.83
N TYR A 164 -15.86 -7.87 -10.16
CA TYR A 164 -15.37 -8.84 -11.13
C TYR A 164 -14.67 -8.12 -12.29
N PRO A 165 -13.32 -7.99 -12.25
CA PRO A 165 -12.58 -7.32 -13.33
C PRO A 165 -12.92 -7.82 -14.73
N ALA A 166 -13.22 -9.12 -14.90
CA ALA A 166 -13.67 -9.69 -16.18
C ALA A 166 -14.92 -9.03 -16.76
N LEU A 167 -15.79 -8.45 -15.91
CA LEU A 167 -17.02 -7.77 -16.37
C LEU A 167 -16.76 -6.32 -16.79
N ARG A 168 -15.57 -5.78 -16.52
CA ARG A 168 -15.13 -4.51 -17.05
C ARG A 168 -15.02 -4.51 -18.56
N ALA A 169 -14.68 -5.65 -19.17
CA ALA A 169 -14.58 -5.83 -20.61
C ALA A 169 -15.84 -5.44 -21.42
N VAL A 170 -17.01 -5.45 -20.80
CA VAL A 170 -18.27 -5.12 -21.48
C VAL A 170 -18.38 -3.64 -21.89
N HIS A 171 -17.49 -2.78 -21.37
CA HIS A 171 -17.46 -1.34 -21.66
C HIS A 171 -16.29 -0.89 -22.56
N PHE A 172 -15.50 -1.84 -23.12
CA PHE A 172 -14.29 -1.50 -23.87
C PHE A 172 -14.50 -1.31 -25.36
N SER A 173 -14.48 -0.06 -25.80
CA SER A 173 -14.18 0.31 -27.18
C SER A 173 -12.70 0.72 -27.40
N ASN A 174 -11.89 0.89 -26.36
CA ASN A 174 -10.62 1.62 -26.47
C ASN A 174 -9.34 0.91 -25.94
N TYR A 175 -9.40 -0.36 -25.51
CA TYR A 175 -8.18 -1.06 -25.08
C TYR A 175 -7.68 -2.01 -26.19
N ASN A 176 -6.58 -1.64 -26.83
CA ASN A 176 -5.78 -2.54 -27.65
C ASN A 176 -4.86 -3.35 -26.74
N ILE A 177 -5.34 -4.46 -26.20
CA ILE A 177 -4.51 -5.40 -25.42
C ILE A 177 -3.69 -6.18 -26.43
N THR A 178 -2.38 -6.06 -26.36
CA THR A 178 -1.44 -6.81 -27.18
C THR A 178 -1.10 -8.16 -26.54
N LEU A 179 -0.60 -9.11 -27.33
CA LEU A 179 -0.09 -10.37 -26.79
C LEU A 179 1.10 -10.13 -25.84
N GLU A 180 1.82 -9.05 -26.04
CA GLU A 180 2.94 -8.59 -25.22
C GLU A 180 2.49 -8.17 -23.83
N ASP A 181 1.36 -7.45 -23.71
CA ASP A 181 0.74 -7.09 -22.41
C ASP A 181 0.31 -8.32 -21.61
N LEU A 182 0.04 -9.44 -22.28
CA LEU A 182 -0.35 -10.70 -21.67
C LEU A 182 0.82 -11.57 -21.20
N LEU A 183 2.00 -11.36 -21.80
CA LEU A 183 3.20 -12.16 -21.56
C LEU A 183 4.26 -11.43 -20.75
N MET A 184 4.13 -10.11 -20.59
CA MET A 184 5.06 -9.34 -19.78
C MET A 184 4.79 -9.59 -18.30
N ASP A 185 5.76 -10.19 -17.64
CA ASP A 185 6.04 -9.89 -16.24
C ASP A 185 6.39 -8.39 -16.21
N PRO A 186 5.66 -7.53 -15.51
CA PRO A 186 5.92 -6.09 -15.52
C PRO A 186 7.30 -5.70 -14.99
N GLY A 187 8.20 -6.64 -14.73
CA GLY A 187 9.64 -6.43 -14.47
C GLY A 187 9.99 -5.32 -13.48
N VAL A 188 9.01 -4.80 -12.77
CA VAL A 188 9.19 -3.75 -11.78
C VAL A 188 9.88 -4.39 -10.59
N ALA A 189 11.13 -4.04 -10.37
CA ALA A 189 11.85 -4.48 -9.19
C ALA A 189 11.14 -3.89 -7.96
N ILE A 190 10.56 -4.79 -7.16
CA ILE A 190 9.86 -4.46 -5.93
C ILE A 190 10.60 -5.16 -4.81
N PHE A 191 11.36 -4.37 -4.05
CA PHE A 191 12.18 -4.85 -2.95
C PHE A 191 11.30 -5.04 -1.71
N LYS A 192 10.55 -6.17 -1.65
CA LYS A 192 9.56 -6.44 -0.59
C LYS A 192 8.52 -5.31 -0.44
N GLY A 193 8.13 -4.72 -1.58
CA GLY A 193 7.14 -3.66 -1.65
C GLY A 193 7.68 -2.23 -1.77
N TYR A 194 8.98 -1.99 -1.61
CA TYR A 194 9.57 -0.67 -1.86
C TYR A 194 9.52 -0.33 -3.35
N ASN A 195 9.10 0.89 -3.67
CA ASN A 195 9.02 1.38 -5.05
C ASN A 195 10.26 2.21 -5.42
N ARG A 196 10.95 1.80 -6.48
CA ARG A 196 12.19 2.45 -6.93
C ARG A 196 12.02 3.56 -7.97
N ILE A 197 10.80 3.91 -8.36
CA ILE A 197 10.55 4.78 -9.53
C ILE A 197 11.19 6.17 -9.39
N LYS A 198 11.33 6.65 -8.16
CA LYS A 198 11.78 8.01 -7.83
C LYS A 198 13.11 8.05 -7.08
N GLU A 199 13.88 6.99 -7.18
CA GLU A 199 15.04 6.70 -6.35
C GLU A 199 16.16 7.74 -6.39
N ASP A 200 16.40 8.34 -7.55
CA ASP A 200 17.50 9.28 -7.81
C ASP A 200 17.03 10.72 -8.06
N GLY A 201 15.72 10.95 -8.06
CA GLY A 201 15.17 12.30 -8.23
C GLY A 201 15.41 13.17 -7.00
N VAL A 202 15.82 14.41 -7.21
CA VAL A 202 15.98 15.40 -6.14
C VAL A 202 15.19 16.66 -6.46
N THR A 203 14.35 17.07 -5.51
CA THR A 203 13.72 18.38 -5.51
C THR A 203 14.22 19.16 -4.31
N GLU A 204 14.90 20.27 -4.55
CA GLU A 204 15.35 21.17 -3.49
C GLU A 204 14.13 21.86 -2.85
N LEU A 205 13.87 21.55 -1.59
CA LEU A 205 12.75 22.10 -0.84
C LEU A 205 13.25 22.88 0.37
N GLU A 206 12.66 24.04 0.59
CA GLU A 206 12.82 24.70 1.88
C GLU A 206 12.06 23.89 2.94
N PRO A 207 12.64 23.68 4.15
CA PRO A 207 11.97 22.97 5.21
C PRO A 207 10.67 23.69 5.59
N PRO A 208 9.53 22.99 5.67
CA PRO A 208 8.29 23.63 6.12
C PRO A 208 8.43 24.06 7.59
N GLU A 209 7.80 25.17 7.95
CA GLU A 209 7.65 25.51 9.36
C GLU A 209 6.91 24.40 10.10
N ILE A 210 7.34 24.12 11.34
CA ILE A 210 6.63 23.20 12.21
C ILE A 210 5.27 23.83 12.58
N TYR A 211 4.20 23.11 12.31
CA TYR A 211 2.85 23.52 12.67
C TYR A 211 2.30 22.58 13.73
N GLU A 212 2.26 23.08 14.98
CA GLU A 212 1.74 22.32 16.14
C GLU A 212 0.23 22.48 16.36
N GLY A 213 -0.41 23.37 15.60
CA GLY A 213 -1.85 23.60 15.66
C GLY A 213 -2.64 22.40 15.15
N THR A 214 -3.92 22.36 15.51
CA THR A 214 -4.88 21.36 15.02
C THR A 214 -5.96 22.03 14.20
N GLU A 215 -6.36 21.38 13.11
CA GLU A 215 -7.51 21.77 12.30
C GLU A 215 -8.55 20.64 12.31
N PRO A 216 -9.85 20.96 12.22
CA PRO A 216 -10.89 19.95 12.25
C PRO A 216 -10.84 19.08 10.98
N LEU A 217 -10.99 17.77 11.15
CA LEU A 217 -11.28 16.88 10.05
C LEU A 217 -12.69 17.13 9.51
N SER A 218 -12.92 16.88 8.22
CA SER A 218 -14.29 16.78 7.72
C SER A 218 -15.02 15.62 8.41
N LYS A 219 -16.34 15.66 8.40
CA LYS A 219 -17.14 14.57 8.98
C LYS A 219 -16.83 13.22 8.36
N GLU A 220 -16.59 13.20 7.06
CA GLU A 220 -16.27 11.99 6.30
C GLU A 220 -14.89 11.44 6.70
N GLN A 221 -13.87 12.31 6.82
CA GLN A 221 -12.54 11.93 7.28
C GLN A 221 -12.56 11.41 8.71
N GLU A 222 -13.23 12.12 9.62
CA GLU A 222 -13.33 11.71 11.03
C GLU A 222 -14.05 10.38 11.16
N THR A 223 -15.19 10.19 10.48
CA THR A 223 -15.93 8.92 10.49
C THR A 223 -15.04 7.76 9.99
N MET A 224 -14.36 7.96 8.87
CA MET A 224 -13.46 6.95 8.30
C MET A 224 -12.33 6.56 9.26
N LEU A 225 -11.72 7.54 9.91
CA LEU A 225 -10.65 7.30 10.89
C LEU A 225 -11.19 6.54 12.11
N LEU A 226 -12.31 6.98 12.69
CA LEU A 226 -12.91 6.35 13.87
C LEU A 226 -13.33 4.90 13.58
N ASP A 227 -13.90 4.62 12.40
CA ASP A 227 -14.25 3.25 11.98
C ASP A 227 -13.00 2.36 11.88
N LEU A 228 -11.88 2.89 11.36
CA LEU A 228 -10.62 2.17 11.30
C LEU A 228 -10.04 1.93 12.70
N LEU A 229 -10.06 2.93 13.58
CA LEU A 229 -9.57 2.80 14.97
C LEU A 229 -10.38 1.75 15.75
N GLU A 230 -11.70 1.75 15.60
CA GLU A 230 -12.55 0.74 16.25
C GLU A 230 -12.24 -0.67 15.73
N TYR A 231 -12.04 -0.83 14.44
CA TYR A 231 -11.60 -2.11 13.87
C TYR A 231 -10.24 -2.54 14.46
N CYS A 232 -9.27 -1.64 14.50
CA CYS A 232 -7.92 -1.92 14.99
C CYS A 232 -7.88 -2.32 16.47
N LYS A 233 -8.80 -1.85 17.31
CA LYS A 233 -8.92 -2.29 18.71
C LYS A 233 -9.25 -3.77 18.86
N GLY A 234 -9.86 -4.37 17.86
CA GLY A 234 -10.19 -5.79 17.83
C GLY A 234 -9.07 -6.72 17.36
N LEU A 235 -7.91 -6.17 16.95
CA LEU A 235 -6.78 -6.94 16.45
C LEU A 235 -5.86 -7.39 17.59
N ASP A 236 -5.30 -8.60 17.46
CA ASP A 236 -4.26 -9.11 18.36
C ASP A 236 -2.87 -8.52 18.06
N GLN A 237 -2.69 -7.97 16.87
CA GLN A 237 -1.45 -7.37 16.40
C GLN A 237 -1.24 -5.98 17.01
N LYS A 238 0.02 -5.59 17.27
CA LYS A 238 0.33 -4.21 17.59
C LYS A 238 0.08 -3.34 16.36
N VAL A 239 -0.79 -2.33 16.48
CA VAL A 239 -1.05 -1.35 15.42
C VAL A 239 -0.30 -0.06 15.74
N ILE A 240 0.41 0.48 14.75
CA ILE A 240 1.15 1.73 14.82
C ILE A 240 0.68 2.62 13.67
N PHE A 241 0.26 3.84 14.00
CA PHE A 241 -0.09 4.84 13.00
C PHE A 241 1.09 5.75 12.73
N VAL A 242 1.33 6.06 11.45
CA VAL A 242 2.47 6.86 11.00
C VAL A 242 1.98 8.00 10.12
N SER A 243 2.51 9.18 10.35
CA SER A 243 2.47 10.30 9.40
C SER A 243 3.88 10.60 8.93
N ALA A 244 4.20 10.17 7.72
CA ALA A 244 5.48 10.47 7.08
C ALA A 244 5.62 11.98 6.82
N PRO A 245 6.84 12.54 6.76
CA PRO A 245 7.04 13.97 6.58
C PRO A 245 6.58 14.42 5.20
N PHE A 246 5.96 15.60 5.13
CA PHE A 246 5.58 16.22 3.87
C PHE A 246 5.64 17.75 3.96
N ASN A 247 5.76 18.40 2.80
CA ASN A 247 5.87 19.86 2.68
C ASN A 247 4.67 20.39 1.88
N PRO A 248 3.53 20.69 2.53
CA PRO A 248 2.38 21.22 1.84
C PRO A 248 2.69 22.61 1.25
N VAL A 249 2.05 22.96 0.14
CA VAL A 249 2.07 24.34 -0.35
C VAL A 249 1.28 25.24 0.61
N ASP A 250 1.57 26.55 0.61
CA ASP A 250 0.98 27.51 1.58
C ASP A 250 -0.54 27.39 1.72
N LYS A 251 -1.26 27.24 0.59
CA LYS A 251 -2.72 27.08 0.56
C LYS A 251 -3.23 25.74 1.13
N GLU A 252 -2.34 24.81 1.44
CA GLU A 252 -2.64 23.48 1.98
C GLU A 252 -2.08 23.29 3.38
N ARG A 253 -1.64 24.38 4.03
CA ARG A 253 -1.05 24.34 5.37
C ARG A 253 -1.98 23.74 6.43
N ASP A 254 -3.30 23.93 6.24
CA ASP A 254 -4.33 23.35 7.11
C ASP A 254 -4.24 21.82 7.17
N LYS A 255 -3.71 21.17 6.13
CA LYS A 255 -3.50 19.71 6.12
C LYS A 255 -2.54 19.20 7.18
N LEU A 256 -1.56 20.01 7.61
CA LEU A 256 -0.72 19.66 8.76
C LEU A 256 -1.54 19.66 10.06
N GLY A 257 -2.43 20.63 10.21
CA GLY A 257 -3.33 20.69 11.36
C GLY A 257 -4.36 19.55 11.38
N GLU A 258 -4.94 19.21 10.23
CA GLU A 258 -5.81 18.04 10.07
C GLU A 258 -5.06 16.73 10.43
N MET A 259 -3.80 16.60 9.98
CA MET A 259 -2.97 15.44 10.32
C MET A 259 -2.66 15.38 11.82
N ASN A 260 -2.38 16.52 12.46
CA ASN A 260 -2.18 16.59 13.90
C ASN A 260 -3.44 16.15 14.66
N THR A 261 -4.63 16.55 14.16
CA THR A 261 -5.91 16.08 14.71
C THR A 261 -6.07 14.58 14.54
N ALA A 262 -5.75 14.02 13.37
CA ALA A 262 -5.81 12.60 13.13
C ALA A 262 -4.87 11.80 14.05
N CYS A 263 -3.62 12.24 14.19
CA CYS A 263 -2.64 11.61 15.08
C CYS A 263 -3.12 11.65 16.54
N ARG A 264 -3.65 12.79 17.01
CA ARG A 264 -4.21 12.92 18.37
C ARG A 264 -5.38 11.95 18.58
N LEU A 265 -6.29 11.78 17.62
CA LEU A 265 -7.40 10.82 17.73
C LEU A 265 -6.89 9.37 17.82
N CYS A 266 -5.81 9.02 17.09
CA CYS A 266 -5.17 7.71 17.22
C CYS A 266 -4.58 7.50 18.63
N GLU A 267 -3.90 8.50 19.19
CA GLU A 267 -3.33 8.47 20.55
C GLU A 267 -4.43 8.38 21.63
N GLU A 268 -5.50 9.16 21.50
CA GLU A 268 -6.66 9.12 22.39
C GLU A 268 -7.38 7.76 22.34
N ALA A 269 -7.34 7.07 21.19
CA ALA A 269 -7.84 5.70 21.06
C ALA A 269 -6.90 4.64 21.65
N GLY A 270 -5.69 5.03 22.09
CA GLY A 270 -4.71 4.17 22.76
C GLY A 270 -3.65 3.56 21.84
N PHE A 271 -3.51 4.04 20.61
CA PHE A 271 -2.51 3.54 19.67
C PHE A 271 -1.19 4.33 19.73
N THR A 272 -0.09 3.63 19.48
CA THR A 272 1.19 4.28 19.20
C THR A 272 1.08 5.05 17.88
N THR A 273 1.46 6.34 17.90
CA THR A 273 1.34 7.22 16.74
C THR A 273 2.63 7.99 16.54
N LEU A 274 3.18 7.95 15.34
CA LEU A 274 4.45 8.55 14.96
C LEU A 274 4.23 9.66 13.94
N ASN A 275 4.16 10.91 14.39
CA ASN A 275 4.03 12.07 13.51
C ASN A 275 5.41 12.68 13.22
N PHE A 276 6.01 12.32 12.09
CA PHE A 276 7.32 12.81 11.66
C PHE A 276 7.33 14.27 11.17
N ASN A 277 6.18 14.95 11.21
CA ASN A 277 6.11 16.39 10.92
C ASN A 277 6.34 17.25 12.18
N LEU A 278 6.33 16.65 13.38
CA LEU A 278 6.49 17.31 14.68
C LEU A 278 7.74 16.85 15.42
N GLU A 279 8.21 17.68 16.37
CA GLU A 279 9.25 17.31 17.29
C GLU A 279 8.73 16.31 18.37
N PRO A 280 9.57 15.43 18.88
CA PRO A 280 11.01 15.27 18.59
C PRO A 280 11.29 14.39 17.37
N LEU A 281 10.28 13.78 16.75
CA LEU A 281 10.46 12.81 15.66
C LEU A 281 11.06 13.44 14.41
N ARG A 282 10.69 14.67 14.09
CA ARG A 282 11.26 15.41 12.96
C ARG A 282 12.79 15.57 13.09
N SER A 283 13.26 15.98 14.25
CA SER A 283 14.71 16.07 14.51
C SER A 283 15.40 14.71 14.55
N ARG A 284 14.75 13.69 15.14
CA ARG A 284 15.26 12.32 15.15
C ARG A 284 15.42 11.75 13.75
N LEU A 285 14.46 12.02 12.87
CA LEU A 285 14.48 11.57 11.47
C LEU A 285 15.63 12.19 10.68
N ASN A 286 16.01 13.45 10.97
CA ASN A 286 17.14 14.17 10.39
C ASN A 286 17.20 14.13 8.86
N MET A 287 16.04 14.18 8.18
CA MET A 287 15.97 14.31 6.73
C MET A 287 16.37 15.70 6.27
N ASN A 288 17.12 15.75 5.17
CA ASN A 288 17.52 16.98 4.52
C ASN A 288 16.54 17.35 3.40
N TRP A 289 15.79 18.43 3.58
CA TRP A 289 14.80 18.88 2.62
C TRP A 289 15.37 19.27 1.25
N MET A 290 16.68 19.56 1.17
CA MET A 290 17.36 19.91 -0.07
C MET A 290 17.80 18.70 -0.89
N THR A 291 17.88 17.50 -0.31
CA THR A 291 18.51 16.34 -0.98
C THR A 291 17.72 15.05 -0.88
N ASP A 292 16.80 14.92 0.08
CA ASP A 292 16.21 13.64 0.45
C ASP A 292 14.79 13.45 -0.09
N TYR A 293 14.31 14.38 -0.91
CA TYR A 293 12.96 14.36 -1.45
C TYR A 293 12.95 14.32 -2.98
N PHE A 294 12.07 13.50 -3.53
CA PHE A 294 11.73 13.53 -4.94
C PHE A 294 10.76 14.69 -5.27
N ASP A 295 9.77 14.89 -4.41
CA ASP A 295 8.83 16.00 -4.45
C ASP A 295 8.37 16.37 -3.02
N ARG A 296 7.38 17.28 -2.90
CA ARG A 296 6.90 17.76 -1.60
C ARG A 296 6.31 16.71 -0.69
N GLY A 297 5.98 15.54 -1.22
CA GLY A 297 5.31 14.48 -0.47
C GLY A 297 6.02 13.13 -0.51
N HIS A 298 7.09 12.97 -1.27
CA HIS A 298 7.73 11.67 -1.50
C HIS A 298 9.23 11.74 -1.29
N ALA A 299 9.76 10.79 -0.55
CA ALA A 299 11.19 10.61 -0.40
C ALA A 299 11.80 10.09 -1.71
N ASN A 300 13.03 10.49 -1.98
CA ASN A 300 13.89 9.77 -2.89
C ASN A 300 14.61 8.64 -2.13
N ILE A 301 15.54 7.96 -2.80
CA ILE A 301 16.27 6.82 -2.22
C ILE A 301 17.02 7.18 -0.92
N TYR A 302 17.58 8.37 -0.83
CA TYR A 302 18.33 8.82 0.36
C TYR A 302 17.41 9.12 1.54
N GLY A 303 16.29 9.80 1.25
CA GLY A 303 15.26 10.07 2.25
C GLY A 303 14.58 8.79 2.75
N ALA A 304 14.31 7.85 1.85
CA ALA A 304 13.76 6.55 2.21
C ALA A 304 14.68 5.74 3.12
N GLN A 305 16.01 5.77 2.88
CA GLN A 305 16.98 5.15 3.78
C GLN A 305 16.94 5.78 5.18
N ARG A 306 16.99 7.13 5.28
CA ARG A 306 16.93 7.83 6.57
C ARG A 306 15.64 7.55 7.34
N PHE A 307 14.50 7.57 6.63
CA PHE A 307 13.20 7.25 7.22
C PHE A 307 13.17 5.81 7.73
N THR A 308 13.63 4.88 6.91
CA THR A 308 13.69 3.46 7.27
C THR A 308 14.60 3.24 8.49
N ASP A 309 15.77 3.84 8.50
CA ASP A 309 16.70 3.74 9.65
C ASP A 309 16.07 4.24 10.94
N CYS A 310 15.44 5.41 10.90
CA CYS A 310 14.77 6.01 12.05
C CYS A 310 13.59 5.18 12.55
N LEU A 311 12.71 4.75 11.64
CA LEU A 311 11.53 3.94 12.00
C LEU A 311 11.97 2.56 12.52
N THR A 312 13.00 1.96 11.93
CA THR A 312 13.57 0.68 12.39
C THR A 312 14.07 0.78 13.84
N ASP A 313 14.82 1.85 14.19
CA ASP A 313 15.27 2.09 15.56
C ASP A 313 14.09 2.24 16.53
N ILE A 314 13.06 2.99 16.15
CA ILE A 314 11.85 3.14 16.97
C ILE A 314 11.15 1.79 17.17
N LEU A 315 10.99 1.00 16.11
CA LEU A 315 10.36 -0.32 16.22
C LEU A 315 11.14 -1.26 17.13
N SER A 316 12.49 -1.25 17.05
CA SER A 316 13.35 -2.06 17.91
C SER A 316 13.32 -1.62 19.39
N GLU A 317 13.10 -0.33 19.64
CA GLU A 317 12.90 0.21 21.00
C GLU A 317 11.52 -0.17 21.57
N GLU A 318 10.50 -0.20 20.72
CA GLU A 318 9.10 -0.39 21.12
C GLU A 318 8.67 -1.87 21.21
N MET A 319 9.36 -2.76 20.50
CA MET A 319 8.95 -4.15 20.40
C MET A 319 10.13 -5.08 20.06
N SER A 320 10.01 -6.33 20.51
CA SER A 320 10.99 -7.38 20.21
C SER A 320 10.49 -8.21 19.02
N LEU A 321 10.97 -7.91 17.83
CA LEU A 321 10.78 -8.74 16.65
C LEU A 321 11.97 -9.70 16.48
N PRO A 322 11.78 -10.88 15.86
CA PRO A 322 12.85 -11.84 15.68
C PRO A 322 13.86 -11.36 14.63
N ASP A 323 15.15 -11.71 14.84
CA ASP A 323 16.20 -11.52 13.83
C ASP A 323 16.27 -12.76 12.94
N HIS A 324 15.95 -12.60 11.67
CA HIS A 324 15.91 -13.69 10.68
C HIS A 324 17.15 -13.76 9.76
N ARG A 325 18.13 -12.87 9.89
CA ARG A 325 19.29 -12.73 8.96
C ARG A 325 20.11 -14.02 8.75
N ASN A 326 20.17 -14.87 9.75
CA ASN A 326 20.94 -16.10 9.69
C ASN A 326 20.05 -17.36 9.50
N ASN A 327 18.78 -17.20 9.20
CA ASN A 327 17.86 -18.29 8.97
C ASN A 327 17.72 -18.55 7.46
N PRO A 328 18.15 -19.76 6.97
CA PRO A 328 18.05 -20.07 5.54
C PRO A 328 16.64 -20.02 4.94
N ALA A 329 15.59 -20.12 5.76
CA ALA A 329 14.22 -19.98 5.28
C ALA A 329 13.92 -18.56 4.74
N TYR A 330 14.69 -17.55 5.17
CA TYR A 330 14.54 -16.15 4.75
C TYR A 330 15.46 -15.74 3.60
N GLU A 331 15.92 -16.70 2.80
CA GLU A 331 16.82 -16.42 1.66
C GLU A 331 16.22 -15.45 0.64
N SER A 332 14.89 -15.44 0.46
CA SER A 332 14.23 -14.45 -0.40
C SER A 332 14.48 -13.02 0.05
N TRP A 333 14.54 -12.76 1.37
CA TRP A 333 14.85 -11.46 1.94
C TRP A 333 16.32 -11.09 1.74
N ASN A 334 17.26 -12.03 1.90
CA ASN A 334 18.68 -11.80 1.61
C ASN A 334 18.89 -11.45 0.13
N VAL A 335 18.25 -12.16 -0.78
CA VAL A 335 18.34 -11.91 -2.22
C VAL A 335 17.83 -10.51 -2.57
N GLU A 336 16.64 -10.11 -2.07
CA GLU A 336 16.09 -8.80 -2.35
C GLU A 336 16.91 -7.67 -1.69
N THR A 337 17.50 -7.90 -0.51
CA THR A 337 18.43 -6.95 0.13
C THR A 337 19.65 -6.73 -0.75
N ASN A 338 20.29 -7.79 -1.23
CA ASN A 338 21.44 -7.67 -2.12
C ASN A 338 21.11 -6.96 -3.44
N ARG A 339 19.92 -7.22 -4.00
CA ARG A 339 19.45 -6.54 -5.21
C ARG A 339 19.25 -5.05 -4.99
N LEU A 340 18.63 -4.66 -3.87
CA LEU A 340 18.48 -3.24 -3.54
C LEU A 340 19.82 -2.56 -3.33
N ASN A 341 20.74 -3.20 -2.59
CA ASN A 341 22.08 -2.64 -2.37
C ASN A 341 22.84 -2.43 -3.67
N GLN A 342 22.81 -3.42 -4.58
CA GLN A 342 23.41 -3.26 -5.90
C GLN A 342 22.76 -2.12 -6.71
N PHE A 343 21.45 -1.97 -6.59
CA PHE A 343 20.73 -0.90 -7.25
C PHE A 343 21.12 0.49 -6.72
N ILE A 344 21.31 0.64 -5.41
CA ILE A 344 21.78 1.87 -4.77
C ILE A 344 23.20 2.20 -5.26
N GLU A 345 24.12 1.23 -5.23
CA GLU A 345 25.48 1.41 -5.74
C GLU A 345 25.52 1.86 -7.21
N ASP A 346 24.64 1.32 -8.04
CA ASP A 346 24.57 1.67 -9.46
C ASP A 346 24.05 3.09 -9.70
N ILE A 347 23.18 3.62 -8.80
CA ILE A 347 22.76 5.03 -8.81
C ILE A 347 23.94 5.93 -8.42
N GLU A 348 24.62 5.63 -7.32
CA GLU A 348 25.74 6.41 -6.82
C GLU A 348 26.87 6.52 -7.85
N LYS A 349 27.22 5.41 -8.53
CA LYS A 349 28.20 5.41 -9.62
C LYS A 349 27.84 6.24 -10.84
N LYS A 350 26.56 6.47 -11.10
CA LYS A 350 26.11 7.32 -12.21
C LYS A 350 26.17 8.81 -11.88
N GLN A 351 26.23 9.17 -10.60
CA GLN A 351 26.30 10.56 -10.14
C GLN A 351 27.76 11.04 -9.98
N GLU A 352 28.73 10.13 -9.92
CA GLU A 352 30.17 10.42 -9.99
C GLU A 352 30.66 10.69 -11.43
#